data_f5e3b1fcb5e4b03cf6ca33343708a6a6
#
_entry.id   f5e3b1fcb5e4b03cf6ca33343708a6a6
#
_cell.length_a   1.000
_cell.length_b   1.000
_cell.length_c   1.000
_cell.angle_alpha   90.00
_cell.angle_beta   90.00
_cell.angle_gamma   90.00
#
_symmetry.space_group_name_H-M   'P 1'
#
loop_
_entity.id
_entity.type
_entity.pdbx_description
1 polymer ?
#
loop_
_entity_poly.entity_id
_entity_poly.type
_entity_poly.pdbx_seq_one_letter_code
_entity_poly.pdbx_strand_id
1 'polypeptide(L)'
;MMMLLTRREWSGAENFPARGGFVVCPNHISYVDVFAFAHFLYDNGHPPFFLAKTGVFTIPVIGRLVSAAQQIEVRRGTSHTAQAFSAAVAAIEDGKCVPIFPEGTLTRDPQMWPMTAKTGAARLALRTRCPLIPVAQWGPQEIQGPYARELHLFPRKTMRLVAGPAVDLSDLYDVPLSAQTLHEATDRIMDAITEQLESIRGEQAPAVRFDMRTAGMAETGRPKRRRGGTASGSPRGGSS
;
A
#
# COMPACT_ATOMS: atom_id res chain seq x y z
N MET A 1 15.34 15.58 0.70
CA MET A 1 14.95 15.73 -0.72
C MET A 1 13.43 15.89 -0.88
N MET A 2 12.59 14.98 -0.39
CA MET A 2 11.12 15.12 -0.45
C MET A 2 10.60 16.43 0.15
N MET A 3 11.15 16.88 1.27
CA MET A 3 10.77 18.13 1.95
C MET A 3 10.85 19.38 1.05
N LEU A 4 11.80 19.43 0.12
CA LEU A 4 11.98 20.56 -0.79
C LEU A 4 11.07 20.48 -2.01
N LEU A 5 10.71 19.27 -2.42
CA LEU A 5 9.97 19.00 -3.66
C LEU A 5 8.46 18.89 -3.46
N THR A 6 8.00 18.78 -2.22
CA THR A 6 6.57 18.55 -1.92
C THR A 6 6.05 19.51 -0.86
N ARG A 7 4.73 19.71 -0.86
CA ARG A 7 3.98 20.33 0.24
C ARG A 7 3.36 19.21 1.05
N ARG A 8 3.26 19.39 2.36
CA ARG A 8 2.72 18.39 3.28
C ARG A 8 1.36 18.84 3.80
N GLU A 9 0.37 17.99 3.66
CA GLU A 9 -0.95 18.12 4.30
C GLU A 9 -1.21 16.79 5.01
N TRP A 10 -0.84 16.73 6.30
CA TRP A 10 -0.88 15.53 7.11
C TRP A 10 -1.82 15.69 8.28
N SER A 11 -2.54 14.62 8.62
CA SER A 11 -3.46 14.59 9.75
C SER A 11 -3.60 13.17 10.32
N GLY A 12 -4.23 13.06 11.48
CA GLY A 12 -4.51 11.78 12.13
C GLY A 12 -3.30 11.17 12.87
N ALA A 13 -2.21 11.91 13.06
CA ALA A 13 -1.03 11.38 13.76
C ALA A 13 -1.33 10.98 15.21
N GLU A 14 -2.37 11.55 15.82
CA GLU A 14 -2.90 11.19 17.13
C GLU A 14 -3.43 9.76 17.22
N ASN A 15 -3.71 9.13 16.08
CA ASN A 15 -4.14 7.74 16.00
C ASN A 15 -2.99 6.73 16.11
N PHE A 16 -1.75 7.19 16.00
CA PHE A 16 -0.61 6.29 16.22
C PHE A 16 -0.45 5.94 17.70
N PRO A 17 -0.17 4.66 18.01
CA PRO A 17 0.05 4.26 19.39
C PRO A 17 1.25 4.96 20.00
N ALA A 18 1.10 5.52 21.19
CA ALA A 18 2.20 6.17 21.91
C ALA A 18 3.31 5.18 22.33
N ARG A 19 3.01 3.89 22.42
CA ARG A 19 3.95 2.83 22.83
C ARG A 19 3.55 1.51 22.18
N GLY A 20 4.52 0.60 22.05
CA GLY A 20 4.34 -0.73 21.47
C GLY A 20 4.42 -0.73 19.95
N GLY A 21 4.55 -1.93 19.39
CA GLY A 21 4.59 -2.13 17.95
C GLY A 21 3.19 -2.12 17.35
N PHE A 22 3.11 -1.72 16.08
CA PHE A 22 1.85 -1.67 15.35
C PHE A 22 2.05 -1.86 13.85
N VAL A 23 0.99 -2.28 13.20
CA VAL A 23 0.93 -2.34 11.73
C VAL A 23 0.34 -1.05 11.21
N VAL A 24 0.87 -0.56 10.09
CA VAL A 24 0.28 0.56 9.38
C VAL A 24 0.07 0.20 7.91
N CYS A 25 -1.14 0.44 7.41
CA CYS A 25 -1.57 0.00 6.08
C CYS A 25 -1.96 1.20 5.20
N PRO A 26 -1.11 1.61 4.25
CA PRO A 26 -1.46 2.62 3.26
C PRO A 26 -2.03 2.00 1.98
N ASN A 27 -2.80 2.78 1.18
CA ASN A 27 -3.05 2.49 -0.22
C ASN A 27 -1.77 2.67 -1.06
N HIS A 28 -1.73 2.10 -2.26
CA HIS A 28 -0.52 2.07 -3.10
C HIS A 28 -0.79 2.56 -4.52
N ILE A 29 -0.48 3.84 -4.80
CA ILE A 29 -0.83 4.54 -6.06
C ILE A 29 0.36 4.99 -6.90
N SER A 30 1.58 4.92 -6.35
CA SER A 30 2.81 5.38 -7.01
C SER A 30 4.03 4.67 -6.44
N TYR A 31 5.10 4.55 -7.21
CA TYR A 31 6.40 4.14 -6.67
C TYR A 31 7.00 5.20 -5.71
N VAL A 32 6.52 6.45 -5.80
CA VAL A 32 6.99 7.57 -4.97
C VAL A 32 6.27 7.60 -3.63
N ASP A 33 5.10 6.97 -3.50
CA ASP A 33 4.30 7.03 -2.28
C ASP A 33 4.99 6.40 -1.07
N VAL A 34 5.83 5.39 -1.28
CA VAL A 34 6.65 4.79 -0.21
C VAL A 34 7.52 5.84 0.50
N PHE A 35 8.06 6.80 -0.26
CA PHE A 35 8.90 7.87 0.30
C PHE A 35 8.07 8.93 1.02
N ALA A 36 6.91 9.30 0.48
CA ALA A 36 6.00 10.24 1.13
C ALA A 36 5.49 9.66 2.45
N PHE A 37 5.11 8.39 2.41
CA PHE A 37 4.63 7.64 3.56
C PHE A 37 5.72 7.44 4.65
N ALA A 38 6.93 7.05 4.24
CA ALA A 38 8.04 6.95 5.17
C ALA A 38 8.36 8.29 5.85
N HIS A 39 8.27 9.39 5.10
CA HIS A 39 8.48 10.73 5.63
C HIS A 39 7.38 11.11 6.63
N PHE A 40 6.12 10.80 6.35
CA PHE A 40 5.00 11.00 7.25
C PHE A 40 5.19 10.27 8.59
N LEU A 41 5.57 9.00 8.55
CA LEU A 41 5.80 8.20 9.74
C LEU A 41 7.00 8.73 10.55
N TYR A 42 8.10 9.05 9.86
CA TYR A 42 9.31 9.56 10.51
C TYR A 42 9.09 10.89 11.23
N ASP A 43 8.41 11.85 10.58
CA ASP A 43 8.12 13.16 11.17
C ASP A 43 7.17 13.07 12.39
N ASN A 44 6.38 11.98 12.48
CA ASN A 44 5.51 11.72 13.61
C ASN A 44 6.14 10.78 14.68
N GLY A 45 7.45 10.56 14.62
CA GLY A 45 8.18 9.81 15.64
C GLY A 45 8.11 8.27 15.49
N HIS A 46 7.59 7.76 14.38
CA HIS A 46 7.42 6.33 14.11
C HIS A 46 8.25 5.87 12.90
N PRO A 47 9.59 5.75 13.04
CA PRO A 47 10.43 5.28 11.93
C PRO A 47 9.90 3.95 11.37
N PRO A 48 9.63 3.86 10.05
CA PRO A 48 9.06 2.65 9.47
C PRO A 48 10.09 1.54 9.31
N PHE A 49 9.70 0.31 9.63
CA PHE A 49 10.46 -0.92 9.37
C PHE A 49 9.81 -1.69 8.23
N PHE A 50 10.16 -1.33 6.98
CA PHE A 50 9.62 -2.00 5.80
C PHE A 50 10.19 -3.41 5.62
N LEU A 51 9.34 -4.33 5.15
CA LEU A 51 9.75 -5.62 4.64
C LEU A 51 10.30 -5.44 3.21
N ALA A 52 11.61 -5.34 3.06
CA ALA A 52 12.26 -5.07 1.78
C ALA A 52 12.83 -6.35 1.15
N LYS A 53 12.64 -6.51 -0.17
CA LYS A 53 13.19 -7.65 -0.91
C LYS A 53 14.72 -7.58 -0.93
N THR A 54 15.41 -8.74 -0.82
CA THR A 54 16.88 -8.87 -0.91
C THR A 54 17.49 -8.04 -2.02
N GLY A 55 16.88 -8.01 -3.21
CA GLY A 55 17.39 -7.24 -4.35
C GLY A 55 17.48 -5.73 -4.13
N VAL A 56 16.79 -5.17 -3.14
CA VAL A 56 16.91 -3.73 -2.79
C VAL A 56 18.21 -3.48 -2.03
N PHE A 57 18.63 -4.42 -1.20
CA PHE A 57 19.88 -4.31 -0.42
C PHE A 57 21.15 -4.44 -1.28
N THR A 58 21.03 -5.02 -2.48
CA THR A 58 22.17 -5.16 -3.42
C THR A 58 22.39 -3.94 -4.30
N ILE A 59 21.45 -2.98 -4.31
CA ILE A 59 21.60 -1.74 -5.09
C ILE A 59 22.61 -0.82 -4.40
N PRO A 60 23.70 -0.39 -5.06
CA PRO A 60 24.65 0.55 -4.50
C PRO A 60 23.95 1.82 -3.99
N VAL A 61 24.36 2.35 -2.85
CA VAL A 61 23.78 3.51 -2.14
C VAL A 61 22.40 3.19 -1.52
N ILE A 62 21.43 2.74 -2.30
CA ILE A 62 20.08 2.38 -1.79
C ILE A 62 20.17 1.24 -0.77
N GLY A 63 20.94 0.19 -1.09
CA GLY A 63 21.14 -0.93 -0.17
C GLY A 63 21.77 -0.50 1.15
N ARG A 64 22.74 0.42 1.13
CA ARG A 64 23.34 0.99 2.35
C ARG A 64 22.33 1.80 3.16
N LEU A 65 21.50 2.62 2.50
CA LEU A 65 20.46 3.41 3.16
C LEU A 65 19.39 2.52 3.79
N VAL A 66 18.94 1.50 3.05
CA VAL A 66 17.93 0.53 3.53
C VAL A 66 18.47 -0.29 4.71
N SER A 67 19.74 -0.72 4.64
CA SER A 67 20.41 -1.43 5.75
C SER A 67 20.61 -0.52 6.97
N ALA A 68 21.05 0.72 6.76
CA ALA A 68 21.21 1.71 7.83
C ALA A 68 19.87 2.07 8.49
N ALA A 69 18.78 2.05 7.73
CA ALA A 69 17.42 2.24 8.23
C ALA A 69 16.84 0.97 8.90
N GLN A 70 17.64 -0.07 9.11
CA GLN A 70 17.25 -1.33 9.77
C GLN A 70 16.03 -2.00 9.13
N GLN A 71 15.89 -1.92 7.81
CA GLN A 71 14.77 -2.53 7.11
C GLN A 71 14.86 -4.06 7.15
N ILE A 72 13.71 -4.72 7.21
CA ILE A 72 13.62 -6.18 7.33
C ILE A 72 13.87 -6.81 5.95
N GLU A 73 14.96 -7.58 5.80
CA GLU A 73 15.26 -8.29 4.56
C GLU A 73 14.35 -9.50 4.35
N VAL A 74 13.68 -9.56 3.21
CA VAL A 74 12.85 -10.70 2.81
C VAL A 74 13.41 -11.33 1.54
N ARG A 75 13.84 -12.61 1.64
CA ARG A 75 14.30 -13.40 0.49
C ARG A 75 13.11 -14.02 -0.27
N ARG A 76 13.21 -14.34 -1.56
CA ARG A 76 12.13 -14.95 -2.36
C ARG A 76 12.10 -16.48 -2.20
N GLY A 77 10.88 -17.06 -2.11
CA GLY A 77 10.61 -18.52 -2.06
C GLY A 77 9.51 -18.86 -1.04
N THR A 78 8.97 -20.07 -1.05
CA THR A 78 7.86 -20.47 -0.16
C THR A 78 8.26 -20.48 1.33
N SER A 79 9.51 -20.80 1.67
CA SER A 79 10.06 -20.64 3.03
C SER A 79 10.23 -19.17 3.44
N HIS A 80 10.27 -18.25 2.48
CA HIS A 80 10.56 -16.84 2.71
C HIS A 80 9.34 -16.02 3.15
N THR A 81 8.13 -16.41 2.76
CA THR A 81 6.91 -15.79 3.25
C THR A 81 6.77 -16.03 4.77
N ALA A 82 7.09 -17.23 5.22
CA ALA A 82 7.09 -17.56 6.65
C ALA A 82 8.17 -16.78 7.42
N GLN A 83 9.38 -16.67 6.87
CA GLN A 83 10.47 -15.87 7.46
C GLN A 83 10.12 -14.39 7.54
N ALA A 84 9.55 -13.82 6.47
CA ALA A 84 9.08 -12.44 6.45
C ALA A 84 8.00 -12.19 7.52
N PHE A 85 7.08 -13.14 7.65
CA PHE A 85 6.03 -13.06 8.65
C PHE A 85 6.61 -13.12 10.08
N SER A 86 7.52 -14.08 10.35
CA SER A 86 8.18 -14.18 11.67
C SER A 86 9.00 -12.92 12.00
N ALA A 87 9.68 -12.35 11.02
CA ALA A 87 10.44 -11.11 11.20
C ALA A 87 9.51 -9.90 11.48
N ALA A 88 8.34 -9.86 10.84
CA ALA A 88 7.33 -8.84 11.11
C ALA A 88 6.75 -8.99 12.52
N VAL A 89 6.47 -10.22 12.98
CA VAL A 89 6.03 -10.49 14.35
C VAL A 89 7.07 -10.00 15.35
N ALA A 90 8.34 -10.39 15.19
CA ALA A 90 9.42 -9.95 16.05
C ALA A 90 9.57 -8.41 16.08
N ALA A 91 9.43 -7.74 14.94
CA ALA A 91 9.48 -6.29 14.88
C ALA A 91 8.32 -5.62 15.67
N ILE A 92 7.11 -6.19 15.60
CA ILE A 92 5.98 -5.72 16.40
C ILE A 92 6.24 -5.93 17.90
N GLU A 93 6.74 -7.09 18.29
CA GLU A 93 7.10 -7.42 19.68
C GLU A 93 8.20 -6.49 20.21
N ASP A 94 9.13 -6.07 19.36
CA ASP A 94 10.17 -5.07 19.64
C ASP A 94 9.64 -3.61 19.67
N GLY A 95 8.34 -3.39 19.54
CA GLY A 95 7.72 -2.07 19.60
C GLY A 95 7.86 -1.23 18.32
N LYS A 96 8.10 -1.85 17.16
CA LYS A 96 8.36 -1.15 15.90
C LYS A 96 7.10 -0.90 15.08
N CYS A 97 7.10 0.17 14.28
CA CYS A 97 6.10 0.44 13.26
C CYS A 97 6.39 -0.38 12.00
N VAL A 98 5.48 -1.29 11.62
CA VAL A 98 5.64 -2.18 10.47
C VAL A 98 4.66 -1.79 9.35
N PRO A 99 5.12 -1.10 8.30
CA PRO A 99 4.31 -0.77 7.13
C PRO A 99 4.05 -2.00 6.26
N ILE A 100 2.79 -2.17 5.87
CA ILE A 100 2.38 -3.19 4.91
C ILE A 100 1.43 -2.56 3.90
N PHE A 101 1.80 -2.57 2.62
CA PHE A 101 0.89 -2.23 1.53
C PHE A 101 -0.02 -3.43 1.25
N PRO A 102 -1.30 -3.42 1.68
CA PRO A 102 -2.12 -4.62 1.67
C PRO A 102 -2.44 -5.10 0.25
N GLU A 103 -2.51 -4.21 -0.71
CA GLU A 103 -2.72 -4.53 -2.13
C GLU A 103 -1.56 -5.36 -2.73
N GLY A 104 -0.34 -5.24 -2.18
CA GLY A 104 0.86 -5.96 -2.60
C GLY A 104 1.43 -5.54 -3.95
N THR A 105 0.82 -4.58 -4.61
CA THR A 105 1.26 -3.93 -5.85
C THR A 105 0.57 -2.56 -5.97
N LEU A 106 1.05 -1.69 -6.88
CA LEU A 106 0.34 -0.46 -7.18
C LEU A 106 -1.08 -0.77 -7.64
N THR A 107 -2.04 0.05 -7.24
CA THR A 107 -3.42 -0.10 -7.69
C THR A 107 -3.52 -0.18 -9.21
N ARG A 108 -4.40 -1.01 -9.70
CA ARG A 108 -4.75 -1.14 -11.11
C ARG A 108 -6.15 -0.64 -11.41
N ASP A 109 -6.81 -0.14 -10.38
CA ASP A 109 -8.06 0.58 -10.57
C ASP A 109 -7.82 1.81 -11.44
N PRO A 110 -8.57 1.99 -12.53
CA PRO A 110 -8.40 3.13 -13.43
C PRO A 110 -8.61 4.49 -12.76
N GLN A 111 -9.41 4.52 -11.70
CA GLN A 111 -9.69 5.73 -10.90
C GLN A 111 -8.79 5.85 -9.67
N MET A 112 -7.81 4.92 -9.53
CA MET A 112 -6.84 4.88 -8.42
C MET A 112 -7.45 4.68 -7.03
N TRP A 113 -8.60 4.03 -6.93
CA TRP A 113 -9.14 3.56 -5.67
C TRP A 113 -8.39 2.32 -5.17
N PRO A 114 -8.43 2.05 -3.85
CA PRO A 114 -7.90 0.82 -3.30
C PRO A 114 -8.59 -0.40 -3.92
N MET A 115 -7.82 -1.40 -4.31
CA MET A 115 -8.34 -2.64 -4.86
C MET A 115 -8.37 -3.77 -3.83
N THR A 116 -8.82 -4.96 -4.22
CA THR A 116 -8.77 -6.15 -3.35
C THR A 116 -7.36 -6.41 -2.85
N ALA A 117 -7.24 -6.84 -1.60
CA ALA A 117 -5.97 -6.93 -0.89
C ALA A 117 -5.61 -8.37 -0.51
N LYS A 118 -4.35 -8.55 -0.09
CA LYS A 118 -3.82 -9.80 0.46
C LYS A 118 -3.99 -9.82 1.97
N THR A 119 -4.20 -10.99 2.52
CA THR A 119 -4.51 -11.20 3.95
C THR A 119 -3.29 -11.07 4.89
N GLY A 120 -2.13 -10.65 4.38
CA GLY A 120 -0.89 -10.61 5.17
C GLY A 120 -0.92 -9.65 6.36
N ALA A 121 -1.46 -8.44 6.15
CA ALA A 121 -1.59 -7.43 7.21
C ALA A 121 -2.61 -7.88 8.27
N ALA A 122 -3.77 -8.37 7.85
CA ALA A 122 -4.79 -8.91 8.75
C ALA A 122 -4.24 -10.07 9.58
N ARG A 123 -3.53 -11.00 8.95
CA ARG A 123 -2.90 -12.14 9.66
C ARG A 123 -1.90 -11.66 10.71
N LEU A 124 -1.08 -10.64 10.40
CA LEU A 124 -0.11 -10.10 11.35
C LEU A 124 -0.82 -9.45 12.54
N ALA A 125 -1.79 -8.58 12.28
CA ALA A 125 -2.55 -7.91 13.34
C ALA A 125 -3.29 -8.89 14.23
N LEU A 126 -4.01 -9.88 13.68
CA LEU A 126 -4.72 -10.90 14.45
C LEU A 126 -3.76 -11.80 15.26
N ARG A 127 -2.58 -12.12 14.71
CA ARG A 127 -1.59 -12.96 15.41
C ARG A 127 -0.91 -12.25 16.57
N THR A 128 -0.64 -10.96 16.44
CA THR A 128 0.07 -10.16 17.45
C THR A 128 -0.86 -9.36 18.34
N ARG A 129 -2.13 -9.24 17.97
CA ARG A 129 -3.14 -8.37 18.61
C ARG A 129 -2.68 -6.91 18.74
N CYS A 130 -1.77 -6.50 17.86
CA CYS A 130 -1.29 -5.13 17.82
C CYS A 130 -2.30 -4.22 17.11
N PRO A 131 -2.30 -2.91 17.41
CA PRO A 131 -3.07 -1.94 16.64
C PRO A 131 -2.72 -2.00 15.15
N LEU A 132 -3.73 -1.86 14.29
CA LEU A 132 -3.56 -1.71 12.85
C LEU A 132 -4.15 -0.37 12.44
N ILE A 133 -3.30 0.53 11.93
CA ILE A 133 -3.66 1.89 11.57
C ILE A 133 -3.81 1.99 10.05
N PRO A 134 -5.01 2.30 9.53
CA PRO A 134 -5.20 2.56 8.11
C PRO A 134 -4.67 3.96 7.78
N VAL A 135 -4.02 4.11 6.64
CA VAL A 135 -3.55 5.41 6.16
C VAL A 135 -3.97 5.59 4.71
N ALA A 136 -4.65 6.68 4.41
CA ALA A 136 -4.85 7.08 3.03
C ALA A 136 -3.78 8.08 2.60
N GLN A 137 -3.34 7.95 1.35
CA GLN A 137 -2.40 8.89 0.75
C GLN A 137 -2.84 9.29 -0.66
N TRP A 138 -2.65 10.60 -0.99
CA TRP A 138 -2.97 11.18 -2.28
C TRP A 138 -1.97 12.29 -2.62
N GLY A 139 -1.59 12.37 -3.89
CA GLY A 139 -0.60 13.35 -4.37
C GLY A 139 0.67 12.71 -4.94
N PRO A 140 1.20 11.58 -4.44
CA PRO A 140 2.37 10.92 -5.02
C PRO A 140 2.21 10.57 -6.50
N GLN A 141 1.00 10.21 -6.95
CA GLN A 141 0.67 9.94 -8.36
C GLN A 141 0.83 11.16 -9.28
N GLU A 142 0.81 12.37 -8.72
CA GLU A 142 1.08 13.59 -9.49
C GLU A 142 2.57 13.75 -9.81
N ILE A 143 3.45 13.17 -9.01
CA ILE A 143 4.89 13.08 -9.30
C ILE A 143 5.13 11.94 -10.28
N GLN A 144 4.55 10.77 -10.02
CA GLN A 144 4.68 9.60 -10.88
C GLN A 144 3.39 8.78 -10.84
N GLY A 145 2.64 8.79 -11.91
CA GLY A 145 1.44 7.99 -12.03
C GLY A 145 1.71 6.49 -11.90
N PRO A 146 0.67 5.68 -11.59
CA PRO A 146 0.83 4.23 -11.49
C PRO A 146 1.45 3.67 -12.76
N TYR A 147 2.51 2.90 -12.61
CA TYR A 147 3.27 2.29 -13.70
C TYR A 147 3.88 3.25 -14.74
N ALA A 148 3.79 4.59 -14.56
CA ALA A 148 4.46 5.57 -15.40
C ALA A 148 5.99 5.51 -15.25
N ARG A 149 6.71 6.03 -16.24
CA ARG A 149 8.19 6.19 -16.19
C ARG A 149 8.59 7.63 -15.97
N GLU A 150 7.71 8.54 -16.32
CA GLU A 150 7.95 9.98 -16.27
C GLU A 150 7.77 10.49 -14.84
N LEU A 151 8.59 11.45 -14.47
CA LEU A 151 8.57 12.14 -13.19
C LEU A 151 8.22 13.62 -13.40
N HIS A 152 7.17 14.08 -12.73
CA HIS A 152 6.70 15.47 -12.78
C HIS A 152 6.98 16.17 -11.44
N LEU A 153 8.23 16.57 -11.21
CA LEU A 153 8.67 17.16 -9.96
C LEU A 153 8.17 18.60 -9.77
N PHE A 154 7.95 19.33 -10.85
CA PHE A 154 7.52 20.72 -10.83
C PHE A 154 6.16 20.90 -11.54
N PRO A 155 5.30 21.81 -11.05
CA PRO A 155 5.38 22.53 -9.77
C PRO A 155 5.32 21.57 -8.58
N ARG A 156 5.72 22.07 -7.39
CA ARG A 156 5.67 21.28 -6.13
C ARG A 156 4.29 20.67 -5.91
N LYS A 157 4.26 19.36 -5.70
CA LYS A 157 3.02 18.60 -5.47
C LYS A 157 2.67 18.53 -3.99
N THR A 158 1.38 18.46 -3.69
CA THR A 158 0.90 18.30 -2.30
C THR A 158 0.74 16.83 -1.97
N MET A 159 1.40 16.40 -0.90
CA MET A 159 1.27 15.04 -0.35
C MET A 159 0.27 15.08 0.80
N ARG A 160 -0.93 14.57 0.56
CA ARG A 160 -1.97 14.41 1.57
C ARG A 160 -1.89 13.01 2.15
N LEU A 161 -1.70 12.94 3.46
CA LEU A 161 -1.71 11.68 4.20
C LEU A 161 -2.58 11.82 5.45
N VAL A 162 -3.49 10.87 5.62
CA VAL A 162 -4.40 10.83 6.76
C VAL A 162 -4.33 9.46 7.40
N ALA A 163 -3.92 9.41 8.67
CA ALA A 163 -4.02 8.20 9.47
C ALA A 163 -5.41 8.16 10.14
N GLY A 164 -6.15 7.07 9.90
CA GLY A 164 -7.42 6.82 10.54
C GLY A 164 -7.26 6.20 11.94
N PRO A 165 -8.36 6.04 12.69
CA PRO A 165 -8.36 5.29 13.93
C PRO A 165 -7.96 3.84 13.70
N ALA A 166 -7.47 3.17 14.74
CA ALA A 166 -7.15 1.74 14.67
C ALA A 166 -8.38 0.94 14.23
N VAL A 167 -8.17 0.03 13.27
CA VAL A 167 -9.24 -0.86 12.81
C VAL A 167 -9.63 -1.81 13.94
N ASP A 168 -10.92 -1.85 14.28
CA ASP A 168 -11.40 -2.78 15.31
C ASP A 168 -11.46 -4.21 14.74
N LEU A 169 -10.61 -5.06 15.30
CA LEU A 169 -10.51 -6.50 15.02
C LEU A 169 -10.71 -7.34 16.29
N SER A 170 -11.18 -6.72 17.38
CA SER A 170 -11.25 -7.35 18.71
C SER A 170 -12.11 -8.59 18.76
N ASP A 171 -13.22 -8.60 18.01
CA ASP A 171 -14.14 -9.72 17.88
C ASP A 171 -13.56 -10.92 17.11
N LEU A 172 -12.45 -10.71 16.39
CA LEU A 172 -11.78 -11.74 15.60
C LEU A 172 -10.54 -12.34 16.31
N TYR A 173 -10.13 -11.82 17.49
CA TYR A 173 -8.92 -12.27 18.17
C TYR A 173 -9.00 -13.71 18.68
N ASP A 174 -10.16 -14.13 19.12
CA ASP A 174 -10.38 -15.45 19.70
C ASP A 174 -11.09 -16.42 18.72
N VAL A 175 -11.23 -15.99 17.46
CA VAL A 175 -11.78 -16.81 16.38
C VAL A 175 -10.63 -17.53 15.65
N PRO A 176 -10.82 -18.80 15.21
CA PRO A 176 -9.81 -19.49 14.40
C PRO A 176 -9.40 -18.69 13.16
N LEU A 177 -8.09 -18.64 12.87
CA LEU A 177 -7.53 -17.97 11.70
C LEU A 177 -7.87 -18.71 10.40
N SER A 178 -9.17 -18.77 10.08
CA SER A 178 -9.67 -19.30 8.82
C SER A 178 -9.47 -18.34 7.66
N ALA A 179 -9.62 -18.81 6.43
CA ALA A 179 -9.63 -17.95 5.26
C ALA A 179 -10.73 -16.86 5.37
N GLN A 180 -11.91 -17.23 5.88
CA GLN A 180 -13.04 -16.33 6.08
C GLN A 180 -12.69 -15.22 7.07
N THR A 181 -12.15 -15.55 8.26
CA THR A 181 -11.71 -14.58 9.28
C THR A 181 -10.67 -13.61 8.74
N LEU A 182 -9.72 -14.14 7.95
CA LEU A 182 -8.67 -13.31 7.33
C LEU A 182 -9.22 -12.38 6.24
N HIS A 183 -10.19 -12.83 5.45
CA HIS A 183 -10.84 -11.97 4.45
C HIS A 183 -11.66 -10.88 5.13
N GLU A 184 -12.47 -11.22 6.14
CA GLU A 184 -13.25 -10.24 6.89
C GLU A 184 -12.36 -9.15 7.51
N ALA A 185 -11.28 -9.53 8.21
CA ALA A 185 -10.33 -8.57 8.75
C ALA A 185 -9.67 -7.71 7.64
N THR A 186 -9.36 -8.32 6.50
CA THR A 186 -8.78 -7.59 5.36
C THR A 186 -9.77 -6.60 4.77
N ASP A 187 -11.03 -6.96 4.64
CA ASP A 187 -12.07 -6.06 4.13
C ASP A 187 -12.26 -4.86 5.05
N ARG A 188 -12.33 -5.05 6.37
CA ARG A 188 -12.38 -3.95 7.35
C ARG A 188 -11.18 -3.00 7.21
N ILE A 189 -9.97 -3.53 7.00
CA ILE A 189 -8.76 -2.71 6.76
C ILE A 189 -8.91 -1.88 5.48
N MET A 190 -9.37 -2.51 4.40
CA MET A 190 -9.50 -1.84 3.12
C MET A 190 -10.64 -0.84 3.10
N ASP A 191 -11.72 -1.10 3.82
CA ASP A 191 -12.84 -0.16 3.99
C ASP A 191 -12.36 1.09 4.74
N ALA A 192 -11.63 0.92 5.84
CA ALA A 192 -11.07 2.02 6.60
C ALA A 192 -10.07 2.88 5.78
N ILE A 193 -9.22 2.26 4.94
CA ILE A 193 -8.34 3.00 4.02
C ILE A 193 -9.16 3.77 2.97
N THR A 194 -10.22 3.14 2.45
CA THR A 194 -11.08 3.74 1.43
C THR A 194 -11.82 4.95 1.98
N GLU A 195 -12.39 4.85 3.18
CA GLU A 195 -13.08 5.94 3.88
C GLU A 195 -12.16 7.17 4.08
N GLN A 196 -10.91 6.93 4.53
CA GLN A 196 -9.93 8.01 4.64
C GLN A 196 -9.61 8.64 3.27
N LEU A 197 -9.53 7.81 2.21
CA LEU A 197 -9.24 8.31 0.86
C LEU A 197 -10.42 9.09 0.28
N GLU A 198 -11.66 8.70 0.55
CA GLU A 198 -12.87 9.46 0.21
C GLU A 198 -12.82 10.88 0.82
N SER A 199 -12.44 10.97 2.10
CA SER A 199 -12.27 12.25 2.79
C SER A 199 -11.19 13.13 2.12
N ILE A 200 -10.05 12.55 1.68
CA ILE A 200 -8.99 13.30 1.00
C ILE A 200 -9.42 13.77 -0.39
N ARG A 201 -10.15 12.94 -1.12
CA ARG A 201 -10.54 13.22 -2.51
C ARG A 201 -11.81 14.05 -2.61
N GLY A 202 -12.65 14.04 -1.58
CA GLY A 202 -14.01 14.62 -1.64
C GLY A 202 -14.92 13.88 -2.61
N GLU A 203 -14.66 12.59 -2.85
CA GLU A 203 -15.38 11.73 -3.78
C GLU A 203 -15.77 10.43 -3.08
N GLN A 204 -16.84 9.78 -3.52
CA GLN A 204 -17.20 8.44 -3.05
C GLN A 204 -16.52 7.36 -3.88
N ALA A 205 -16.02 6.33 -3.21
CA ALA A 205 -15.47 5.16 -3.86
C ALA A 205 -16.58 4.34 -4.57
N PRO A 206 -16.23 3.57 -5.61
CA PRO A 206 -17.14 2.60 -6.20
C PRO A 206 -17.65 1.60 -5.14
N ALA A 207 -18.95 1.26 -5.18
CA ALA A 207 -19.56 0.32 -4.25
C ALA A 207 -18.91 -1.09 -4.28
N VAL A 208 -18.29 -1.45 -5.40
CA VAL A 208 -17.55 -2.71 -5.56
C VAL A 208 -16.08 -2.39 -5.78
N ARG A 209 -15.25 -2.89 -4.87
CA ARG A 209 -13.80 -2.74 -4.95
C ARG A 209 -13.25 -3.47 -6.17
N PHE A 210 -12.33 -2.82 -6.88
CA PHE A 210 -11.69 -3.40 -8.06
C PHE A 210 -10.94 -4.70 -7.70
N ASP A 211 -11.17 -5.77 -8.46
CA ASP A 211 -10.48 -7.05 -8.30
C ASP A 211 -9.70 -7.40 -9.58
N MET A 212 -8.39 -7.52 -9.46
CA MET A 212 -7.50 -7.90 -10.57
C MET A 212 -7.83 -9.27 -11.15
N ARG A 213 -8.32 -10.21 -10.34
CA ARG A 213 -8.64 -11.58 -10.76
C ARG A 213 -9.84 -11.58 -11.68
N THR A 214 -10.92 -10.89 -11.28
CA THR A 214 -12.12 -10.77 -12.12
C THR A 214 -11.86 -9.97 -13.37
N ALA A 215 -10.91 -9.01 -13.33
CA ALA A 215 -10.46 -8.24 -14.49
C ALA A 215 -9.48 -9.00 -15.40
N GLY A 216 -9.13 -10.26 -15.10
CA GLY A 216 -8.20 -11.06 -15.88
C GLY A 216 -6.76 -10.51 -15.90
N MET A 217 -6.39 -9.73 -14.89
CA MET A 217 -5.06 -9.11 -14.80
C MET A 217 -4.10 -9.98 -13.97
N ALA A 218 -2.82 -9.99 -14.37
CA ALA A 218 -1.79 -10.69 -13.60
C ALA A 218 -1.55 -9.99 -12.26
N GLU A 219 -1.41 -10.75 -11.17
CA GLU A 219 -1.20 -10.21 -9.81
C GLU A 219 0.15 -9.48 -9.65
N THR A 220 1.10 -9.70 -10.54
CA THR A 220 2.45 -9.11 -10.46
C THR A 220 2.91 -8.60 -11.82
N GLY A 221 3.83 -7.64 -11.80
CA GLY A 221 4.41 -7.06 -13.01
C GLY A 221 3.63 -5.86 -13.55
N ARG A 222 4.12 -5.27 -14.65
CA ARG A 222 3.44 -4.15 -15.33
C ARG A 222 2.22 -4.65 -16.08
N PRO A 223 1.09 -3.92 -16.05
CA PRO A 223 -0.05 -4.21 -16.91
C PRO A 223 0.40 -4.19 -18.38
N LYS A 224 0.04 -5.22 -19.15
CA LYS A 224 0.24 -5.16 -20.60
C LYS A 224 -0.66 -4.05 -21.14
N ARG A 225 -0.07 -3.04 -21.84
CA ARG A 225 -0.87 -2.06 -22.59
C ARG A 225 -1.79 -2.84 -23.55
N ARG A 226 -3.09 -2.70 -23.38
CA ARG A 226 -4.02 -3.12 -24.45
C ARG A 226 -3.61 -2.35 -25.70
N ARG A 227 -3.10 -3.04 -26.71
CA ARG A 227 -2.99 -2.47 -28.06
C ARG A 227 -4.42 -2.15 -28.47
N GLY A 228 -4.71 -0.88 -28.69
CA GLY A 228 -5.98 -0.43 -29.23
C GLY A 228 -6.23 -1.20 -30.52
N GLY A 229 -7.28 -2.01 -30.53
CA GLY A 229 -7.76 -2.62 -31.73
C GLY A 229 -8.25 -1.52 -32.67
N THR A 230 -7.51 -1.21 -33.69
CA THR A 230 -7.99 -0.40 -34.83
C THR A 230 -9.08 -1.21 -35.49
N ALA A 231 -10.33 -0.84 -35.22
CA ALA A 231 -11.47 -1.27 -36.01
C ALA A 231 -11.36 -0.60 -37.39
N SER A 232 -10.65 -1.25 -38.31
CA SER A 232 -10.71 -0.93 -39.75
C SER A 232 -11.59 -2.00 -40.43
N GLY A 233 -12.88 -1.78 -40.35
CA GLY A 233 -13.88 -2.48 -41.13
C GLY A 233 -14.63 -1.50 -42.03
N SER A 234 -14.01 -1.11 -43.14
CA SER A 234 -14.70 -0.37 -44.20
C SER A 234 -15.54 -1.36 -45.00
N PRO A 235 -16.85 -1.19 -45.17
CA PRO A 235 -17.60 -2.02 -46.10
C PRO A 235 -17.31 -1.52 -47.50
N ARG A 236 -16.67 -2.37 -48.31
CA ARG A 236 -16.60 -2.17 -49.77
C ARG A 236 -18.00 -2.33 -50.34
N GLY A 237 -18.53 -1.24 -50.86
CA GLY A 237 -19.68 -1.26 -51.74
C GLY A 237 -19.35 -2.02 -53.03
N GLY A 238 -20.16 -3.00 -53.33
CA GLY A 238 -20.23 -3.67 -54.65
C GLY A 238 -21.39 -3.09 -55.42
N SER A 239 -21.07 -2.37 -56.47
CA SER A 239 -22.00 -2.04 -57.55
C SER A 239 -22.00 -3.16 -58.58
N SER A 240 -23.13 -3.71 -58.91
CA SER A 240 -23.58 -4.07 -60.25
C SER A 240 -25.03 -4.49 -60.17
#